data_59bac52f6dfccd69484d271fb5e80749
#
_entry.id   59bac52f6dfccd69484d271fb5e80749
#
_cell.length_a   1.000
_cell.length_b   1.000
_cell.length_c   1.000
_cell.angle_alpha   90.00
_cell.angle_beta   90.00
_cell.angle_gamma   90.00
#
_symmetry.space_group_name_H-M   'P 1'
#
loop_
_entity.id
_entity.type
_entity.pdbx_description
1 polymer ?
#
loop_
_entity_poly.entity_id
_entity_poly.type
_entity_poly.pdbx_seq_one_letter_code
_entity_poly.pdbx_strand_id
1 'polypeptide(L)'
;IGYVQKGVSENVSVMTGILNPGESSGVPIIKKLLKDDIQDQIISFIDCPPGSACVVMESIKDADYCILVAEPSLFGAHNLAMVYDLVKMFGKPHGVILNKCLNGNNPSEEFCLKNGINILEKIPFDNELGFLNSNGLIAVRESEKFKNIFSSLLTKIIKEAQHETALDS
;
A
#
# COMPACT_ATOMS: atom_id res chain seq x y z
N ILE A 1 -22.23 -8.17 -10.45
CA ILE A 1 -21.19 -7.21 -10.03
C ILE A 1 -19.82 -7.89 -10.02
N GLY A 2 -19.69 -9.09 -9.47
CA GLY A 2 -18.43 -9.80 -9.34
C GLY A 2 -18.46 -10.82 -8.23
N TYR A 3 -17.27 -11.34 -7.86
CA TYR A 3 -17.15 -12.37 -6.83
C TYR A 3 -15.87 -12.18 -6.01
N VAL A 4 -15.82 -12.85 -4.86
CA VAL A 4 -14.65 -12.86 -3.96
C VAL A 4 -14.03 -14.25 -4.00
N GLN A 5 -12.73 -14.31 -4.18
CA GLN A 5 -11.91 -15.51 -4.02
C GLN A 5 -11.19 -15.47 -2.69
N LYS A 6 -11.09 -16.62 -2.02
CA LYS A 6 -10.34 -16.78 -0.76
C LYS A 6 -9.30 -17.87 -0.95
N GLY A 7 -8.13 -17.66 -0.38
CA GLY A 7 -7.04 -18.63 -0.37
C GLY A 7 -6.18 -18.48 0.87
N VAL A 8 -5.35 -19.47 1.13
CA VAL A 8 -4.38 -19.47 2.22
C VAL A 8 -3.02 -19.88 1.65
N SER A 9 -1.99 -19.13 1.99
CA SER A 9 -0.61 -19.46 1.66
C SER A 9 0.21 -19.42 2.96
N GLU A 10 0.61 -20.58 3.45
CA GLU A 10 1.23 -20.74 4.78
C GLU A 10 0.33 -20.16 5.89
N ASN A 11 0.79 -19.10 6.58
CA ASN A 11 0.07 -18.43 7.65
C ASN A 11 -0.64 -17.15 7.18
N VAL A 12 -0.72 -16.92 5.85
CA VAL A 12 -1.33 -15.72 5.27
C VAL A 12 -2.64 -16.09 4.60
N SER A 13 -3.74 -15.51 5.07
CA SER A 13 -5.02 -15.56 4.38
C SER A 13 -5.05 -14.47 3.31
N VAL A 14 -5.49 -14.82 2.11
CA VAL A 14 -5.58 -13.90 0.97
C VAL A 14 -7.02 -13.87 0.46
N MET A 15 -7.55 -12.67 0.28
CA MET A 15 -8.86 -12.44 -0.32
C MET A 15 -8.74 -11.51 -1.51
N THR A 16 -9.36 -11.85 -2.62
CA THR A 16 -9.33 -11.07 -3.85
C THR A 16 -10.75 -10.84 -4.36
N GLY A 17 -11.06 -9.58 -4.63
CA GLY A 17 -12.30 -9.18 -5.28
C GLY A 17 -12.11 -9.09 -6.79
N ILE A 18 -12.99 -9.75 -7.54
CA ILE A 18 -12.97 -9.73 -9.00
C ILE A 18 -14.24 -9.08 -9.50
N LEU A 19 -14.08 -7.97 -10.24
CA LEU A 19 -15.18 -7.24 -10.87
C LEU A 19 -15.51 -7.86 -12.23
N ASN A 20 -16.79 -8.06 -12.53
CA ASN A 20 -17.20 -8.53 -13.85
C ASN A 20 -16.96 -7.44 -14.91
N PRO A 21 -16.55 -7.80 -16.14
CA PRO A 21 -16.44 -6.83 -17.23
C PRO A 21 -17.75 -6.05 -17.44
N GLY A 22 -17.65 -4.73 -17.64
CA GLY A 22 -18.80 -3.86 -17.87
C GLY A 22 -19.49 -3.32 -16.62
N GLU A 23 -19.07 -3.73 -15.44
CA GLU A 23 -19.60 -3.16 -14.19
C GLU A 23 -19.01 -1.78 -13.89
N SER A 24 -19.85 -0.86 -13.46
CA SER A 24 -19.47 0.55 -13.28
C SER A 24 -18.68 0.82 -12.01
N SER A 25 -18.72 -0.05 -10.99
CA SER A 25 -18.08 0.21 -9.68
C SER A 25 -17.71 -1.06 -8.93
N GLY A 26 -16.49 -1.08 -8.40
CA GLY A 26 -15.98 -2.13 -7.49
C GLY A 26 -16.37 -1.93 -6.02
N VAL A 27 -16.98 -0.81 -5.64
CA VAL A 27 -17.31 -0.48 -4.23
C VAL A 27 -18.07 -1.60 -3.51
N PRO A 28 -19.09 -2.27 -4.08
CA PRO A 28 -19.78 -3.35 -3.39
C PRO A 28 -18.90 -4.56 -3.08
N ILE A 29 -17.91 -4.85 -3.96
CA ILE A 29 -16.94 -5.95 -3.73
C ILE A 29 -15.99 -5.57 -2.60
N ILE A 30 -15.47 -4.33 -2.58
CA ILE A 30 -14.62 -3.82 -1.52
C ILE A 30 -15.32 -3.90 -0.17
N LYS A 31 -16.57 -3.43 -0.09
CA LYS A 31 -17.37 -3.53 1.14
C LYS A 31 -17.52 -4.98 1.63
N LYS A 32 -17.69 -5.92 0.71
CA LYS A 32 -17.77 -7.33 1.07
C LYS A 32 -16.44 -7.88 1.56
N LEU A 33 -15.32 -7.54 0.90
CA LEU A 33 -13.97 -7.93 1.33
C LEU A 33 -13.70 -7.45 2.76
N LEU A 34 -13.90 -6.15 3.02
CA LEU A 34 -13.62 -5.53 4.32
C LEU A 34 -14.52 -6.07 5.44
N LYS A 35 -15.77 -6.44 5.14
CA LYS A 35 -16.69 -7.00 6.12
C LYS A 35 -16.34 -8.42 6.53
N ASP A 36 -15.85 -9.23 5.60
CA ASP A 36 -15.61 -10.66 5.81
C ASP A 36 -14.27 -10.97 6.49
N ASP A 37 -13.31 -10.01 6.51
CA ASP A 37 -11.90 -10.26 6.85
C ASP A 37 -11.46 -9.73 8.24
N ILE A 38 -12.11 -8.70 8.77
CA ILE A 38 -11.53 -7.89 9.87
C ILE A 38 -11.73 -8.54 11.26
N GLN A 39 -12.52 -9.58 11.42
CA GLN A 39 -12.98 -9.99 12.75
C GLN A 39 -11.97 -10.75 13.61
N ASP A 40 -10.90 -11.36 13.04
CA ASP A 40 -9.96 -12.21 13.79
C ASP A 40 -8.47 -12.02 13.46
N GLN A 41 -8.09 -11.01 12.66
CA GLN A 41 -6.71 -10.85 12.20
C GLN A 41 -5.92 -9.84 13.05
N ILE A 42 -4.67 -10.17 13.38
CA ILE A 42 -3.77 -9.28 14.11
C ILE A 42 -3.29 -8.13 13.22
N ILE A 43 -3.06 -8.40 11.93
CA ILE A 43 -2.62 -7.43 10.92
C ILE A 43 -3.29 -7.76 9.60
N SER A 44 -3.91 -6.77 8.96
CA SER A 44 -4.49 -6.88 7.62
C SER A 44 -3.86 -5.86 6.69
N PHE A 45 -3.51 -6.29 5.48
CA PHE A 45 -3.05 -5.42 4.40
C PHE A 45 -4.12 -5.31 3.33
N ILE A 46 -4.50 -4.09 2.99
CA ILE A 46 -5.47 -3.77 1.95
C ILE A 46 -4.71 -3.22 0.74
N ASP A 47 -4.61 -4.01 -0.34
CA ASP A 47 -4.08 -3.53 -1.62
C ASP A 47 -5.16 -2.72 -2.34
N CYS A 48 -5.00 -1.41 -2.33
CA CYS A 48 -5.99 -0.48 -2.89
C CYS A 48 -5.83 -0.35 -4.40
N PRO A 49 -6.91 -0.20 -5.16
CA PRO A 49 -6.81 0.19 -6.56
C PRO A 49 -6.12 1.55 -6.72
N PRO A 50 -5.49 1.83 -7.87
CA PRO A 50 -4.79 3.09 -8.10
C PRO A 50 -5.75 4.29 -8.16
N GLY A 51 -5.21 5.47 -7.86
CA GLY A 51 -5.91 6.74 -7.97
C GLY A 51 -6.51 7.25 -6.65
N SER A 52 -7.43 8.20 -6.74
CA SER A 52 -8.07 8.89 -5.61
C SER A 52 -9.60 8.83 -5.66
N ALA A 53 -10.17 7.86 -6.38
CA ALA A 53 -11.61 7.74 -6.59
C ALA A 53 -12.33 7.05 -5.41
N CYS A 54 -13.66 6.97 -5.50
CA CYS A 54 -14.54 6.39 -4.47
C CYS A 54 -14.12 4.98 -4.00
N VAL A 55 -13.51 4.19 -4.89
CA VAL A 55 -13.00 2.85 -4.55
C VAL A 55 -11.84 2.89 -3.56
N VAL A 56 -10.93 3.88 -3.71
CA VAL A 56 -9.83 4.10 -2.76
C VAL A 56 -10.38 4.63 -1.43
N MET A 57 -11.30 5.59 -1.48
CA MET A 57 -11.96 6.12 -0.28
C MET A 57 -12.61 5.02 0.55
N GLU A 58 -13.34 4.10 -0.10
CA GLU A 58 -13.95 2.96 0.59
C GLU A 58 -12.92 2.00 1.18
N SER A 59 -11.77 1.83 0.53
CA SER A 59 -10.70 0.94 1.00
C SER A 59 -9.98 1.47 2.24
N ILE A 60 -9.79 2.80 2.35
CA ILE A 60 -8.98 3.43 3.41
C ILE A 60 -9.78 3.92 4.61
N LYS A 61 -11.10 4.05 4.50
CA LYS A 61 -11.94 4.70 5.54
C LYS A 61 -11.79 4.09 6.93
N ASP A 62 -11.63 2.77 7.00
CA ASP A 62 -11.51 2.01 8.25
C ASP A 62 -10.06 1.52 8.51
N ALA A 63 -9.08 1.95 7.70
CA ALA A 63 -7.68 1.62 7.90
C ALA A 63 -7.09 2.40 9.07
N ASP A 64 -6.23 1.75 9.86
CA ASP A 64 -5.50 2.39 10.96
C ASP A 64 -4.30 3.20 10.47
N TYR A 65 -3.70 2.79 9.35
CA TYR A 65 -2.53 3.42 8.77
C TYR A 65 -2.52 3.30 7.24
N CYS A 66 -2.13 4.35 6.53
CA CYS A 66 -2.04 4.36 5.08
C CYS A 66 -0.58 4.40 4.61
N ILE A 67 -0.20 3.46 3.75
CA ILE A 67 1.11 3.45 3.09
C ILE A 67 0.94 4.00 1.68
N LEU A 68 1.56 5.13 1.38
CA LEU A 68 1.55 5.75 0.07
C LEU A 68 2.81 5.33 -0.69
N VAL A 69 2.66 4.77 -1.88
CA VAL A 69 3.80 4.30 -2.69
C VAL A 69 3.94 5.20 -3.91
N ALA A 70 5.13 5.77 -4.11
CA ALA A 70 5.41 6.68 -5.22
C ALA A 70 6.70 6.32 -5.97
N GLU A 71 6.72 6.57 -7.28
CA GLU A 71 7.91 6.43 -8.13
C GLU A 71 8.62 7.78 -8.30
N PRO A 72 9.94 7.80 -8.63
CA PRO A 72 10.74 9.01 -8.74
C PRO A 72 10.52 9.73 -10.07
N SER A 73 9.29 10.15 -10.35
CA SER A 73 8.91 10.86 -11.56
C SER A 73 7.97 12.02 -11.25
N LEU A 74 7.85 12.98 -12.16
CA LEU A 74 6.88 14.08 -12.04
C LEU A 74 5.44 13.54 -11.96
N PHE A 75 5.13 12.50 -12.72
CA PHE A 75 3.83 11.83 -12.67
C PHE A 75 3.61 11.12 -11.33
N GLY A 76 4.66 10.44 -10.82
CA GLY A 76 4.63 9.83 -9.48
C GLY A 76 4.38 10.85 -8.37
N ALA A 77 5.06 12.00 -8.41
CA ALA A 77 4.86 13.08 -7.46
C ALA A 77 3.45 13.69 -7.54
N HIS A 78 2.90 13.86 -8.75
CA HIS A 78 1.53 14.34 -8.93
C HIS A 78 0.50 13.37 -8.36
N ASN A 79 0.64 12.08 -8.64
CA ASN A 79 -0.25 11.06 -8.09
C ASN A 79 -0.13 10.96 -6.57
N LEU A 80 1.10 11.04 -6.03
CA LEU A 80 1.33 11.08 -4.59
C LEU A 80 0.62 12.26 -3.94
N ALA A 81 0.68 13.46 -4.53
CA ALA A 81 -0.01 14.63 -4.02
C ALA A 81 -1.53 14.42 -3.92
N MET A 82 -2.15 13.86 -4.97
CA MET A 82 -3.60 13.59 -4.97
C MET A 82 -4.01 12.59 -3.88
N VAL A 83 -3.24 11.51 -3.71
CA VAL A 83 -3.55 10.49 -2.69
C VAL A 83 -3.25 11.01 -1.29
N TYR A 84 -2.20 11.81 -1.13
CA TYR A 84 -1.86 12.48 0.13
C TYR A 84 -2.99 13.40 0.60
N ASP A 85 -3.54 14.23 -0.30
CA ASP A 85 -4.66 15.10 0.03
C ASP A 85 -5.90 14.30 0.45
N LEU A 86 -6.15 13.17 -0.22
CA LEU A 86 -7.24 12.26 0.14
C LEU A 86 -7.04 11.67 1.55
N VAL A 87 -5.87 11.14 1.85
CA VAL A 87 -5.55 10.53 3.15
C VAL A 87 -5.66 11.56 4.28
N LYS A 88 -5.19 12.79 4.04
CA LYS A 88 -5.37 13.92 4.97
C LYS A 88 -6.84 14.27 5.21
N MET A 89 -7.64 14.28 4.15
CA MET A 89 -9.08 14.57 4.26
C MET A 89 -9.80 13.55 5.14
N PHE A 90 -9.32 12.29 5.15
CA PHE A 90 -9.83 11.23 6.02
C PHE A 90 -9.19 11.21 7.41
N GLY A 91 -8.24 12.11 7.69
CA GLY A 91 -7.51 12.15 8.96
C GLY A 91 -6.70 10.90 9.25
N LYS A 92 -6.23 10.17 8.21
CA LYS A 92 -5.53 8.90 8.41
C LYS A 92 -4.04 9.11 8.64
N PRO A 93 -3.46 8.45 9.67
CA PRO A 93 -2.02 8.32 9.81
C PRO A 93 -1.40 7.69 8.57
N HIS A 94 -0.25 8.20 8.15
CA HIS A 94 0.34 7.73 6.88
C HIS A 94 1.84 7.94 6.81
N GLY A 95 2.48 7.16 5.93
CA GLY A 95 3.87 7.33 5.53
C GLY A 95 4.07 6.96 4.07
N VAL A 96 5.20 7.35 3.50
CA VAL A 96 5.51 7.17 2.09
C VAL A 96 6.64 6.16 1.89
N ILE A 97 6.48 5.27 0.93
CA ILE A 97 7.55 4.45 0.37
C ILE A 97 7.88 4.99 -1.02
N LEU A 98 9.12 5.38 -1.21
CA LEU A 98 9.65 5.75 -2.53
C LEU A 98 10.16 4.49 -3.20
N ASN A 99 9.49 4.05 -4.25
CA ASN A 99 9.80 2.81 -4.97
C ASN A 99 10.54 3.11 -6.28
N LYS A 100 11.37 2.16 -6.73
CA LYS A 100 12.17 2.28 -7.96
C LYS A 100 13.08 3.51 -7.98
N CYS A 101 13.65 3.87 -6.83
CA CYS A 101 14.53 5.03 -6.73
C CYS A 101 15.75 4.87 -7.63
N LEU A 102 16.04 5.92 -8.39
CA LEU A 102 17.23 6.05 -9.23
C LEU A 102 18.21 7.03 -8.58
N ASN A 103 19.46 7.02 -9.05
CA ASN A 103 20.42 8.07 -8.68
C ASN A 103 19.98 9.39 -9.32
N GLY A 104 19.97 10.47 -8.53
CA GLY A 104 19.61 11.81 -9.01
C GLY A 104 18.35 12.37 -8.38
N ASN A 105 17.73 13.33 -9.09
CA ASN A 105 16.56 14.04 -8.60
C ASN A 105 15.33 13.12 -8.49
N ASN A 106 14.62 13.24 -7.37
CA ASN A 106 13.39 12.49 -7.12
C ASN A 106 12.24 13.46 -6.74
N PRO A 107 11.39 13.83 -7.71
CA PRO A 107 10.28 14.76 -7.46
C PRO A 107 9.32 14.31 -6.35
N SER A 108 9.11 13.01 -6.18
CA SER A 108 8.28 12.47 -5.10
C SER A 108 8.94 12.65 -3.73
N GLU A 109 10.25 12.52 -3.65
CA GLU A 109 11.02 12.82 -2.42
C GLU A 109 10.97 14.31 -2.07
N GLU A 110 11.17 15.18 -3.05
CA GLU A 110 11.06 16.63 -2.86
C GLU A 110 9.68 17.02 -2.34
N PHE A 111 8.62 16.41 -2.89
CA PHE A 111 7.26 16.60 -2.41
C PHE A 111 7.12 16.19 -0.94
N CYS A 112 7.64 15.02 -0.55
CA CYS A 112 7.60 14.56 0.84
C CYS A 112 8.31 15.53 1.79
N LEU A 113 9.55 15.94 1.44
CA LEU A 113 10.35 16.86 2.26
C LEU A 113 9.66 18.21 2.42
N LYS A 114 9.11 18.77 1.33
CA LYS A 114 8.40 20.04 1.35
C LYS A 114 7.15 20.02 2.25
N ASN A 115 6.47 18.90 2.34
CA ASN A 115 5.23 18.75 3.10
C ASN A 115 5.43 18.10 4.48
N GLY A 116 6.67 17.80 4.89
CA GLY A 116 6.98 17.17 6.17
C GLY A 116 6.45 15.74 6.30
N ILE A 117 6.33 15.01 5.17
CA ILE A 117 5.79 13.66 5.15
C ILE A 117 6.87 12.65 5.52
N ASN A 118 6.58 11.73 6.41
CA ASN A 118 7.50 10.67 6.82
C ASN A 118 7.78 9.70 5.66
N ILE A 119 9.05 9.56 5.27
CA ILE A 119 9.50 8.58 4.29
C ILE A 119 9.89 7.31 5.05
N LEU A 120 9.07 6.28 4.94
CA LEU A 120 9.27 4.99 5.58
C LEU A 120 10.48 4.25 5.00
N GLU A 121 10.60 4.23 3.67
CA GLU A 121 11.68 3.52 2.99
C GLU A 121 11.90 4.07 1.57
N LYS A 122 13.14 3.90 1.08
CA LYS A 122 13.52 4.14 -0.31
C LYS A 122 13.99 2.83 -0.92
N ILE A 123 13.19 2.26 -1.78
CA ILE A 123 13.50 1.01 -2.48
C ILE A 123 14.16 1.38 -3.80
N PRO A 124 15.43 1.04 -4.03
CA PRO A 124 16.11 1.35 -5.29
C PRO A 124 15.49 0.57 -6.46
N PHE A 125 15.66 1.10 -7.67
CA PHE A 125 15.36 0.32 -8.87
C PHE A 125 16.28 -0.91 -8.91
N ASP A 126 15.69 -2.07 -9.04
CA ASP A 126 16.40 -3.34 -8.98
C ASP A 126 15.89 -4.31 -10.05
N ASN A 127 16.79 -4.72 -10.94
CA ASN A 127 16.48 -5.65 -12.04
C ASN A 127 16.09 -7.04 -11.54
N GLU A 128 16.70 -7.51 -10.45
CA GLU A 128 16.38 -8.81 -9.84
C GLU A 128 14.95 -8.80 -9.30
N LEU A 129 14.56 -7.73 -8.58
CA LEU A 129 13.20 -7.57 -8.09
C LEU A 129 12.18 -7.53 -9.24
N GLY A 130 12.51 -6.80 -10.32
CA GLY A 130 11.69 -6.76 -11.53
C GLY A 130 11.55 -8.12 -12.20
N PHE A 131 12.63 -8.88 -12.30
CA PHE A 131 12.64 -10.24 -12.84
C PHE A 131 11.76 -11.19 -12.00
N LEU A 132 11.95 -11.22 -10.69
CA LEU A 132 11.18 -12.07 -9.79
C LEU A 132 9.68 -11.77 -9.91
N ASN A 133 9.32 -10.49 -9.87
CA ASN A 133 7.92 -10.06 -9.99
C ASN A 133 7.30 -10.44 -11.35
N SER A 134 8.02 -10.25 -12.45
CA SER A 134 7.53 -10.59 -13.81
C SER A 134 7.33 -12.09 -14.02
N ASN A 135 8.00 -12.93 -13.24
CA ASN A 135 7.84 -14.39 -13.25
C ASN A 135 6.84 -14.90 -12.18
N GLY A 136 6.14 -14.01 -11.49
CA GLY A 136 5.17 -14.38 -10.46
C GLY A 136 5.81 -14.98 -9.20
N LEU A 137 7.10 -14.73 -8.98
CA LEU A 137 7.84 -15.21 -7.82
C LEU A 137 7.73 -14.24 -6.65
N ILE A 138 7.70 -14.77 -5.44
CA ILE A 138 7.63 -13.97 -4.21
C ILE A 138 9.06 -13.60 -3.78
N ALA A 139 9.45 -12.34 -4.01
CA ALA A 139 10.83 -11.87 -3.81
C ALA A 139 11.42 -12.21 -2.44
N VAL A 140 10.64 -12.15 -1.36
CA VAL A 140 11.11 -12.49 -0.01
C VAL A 140 11.36 -13.97 0.23
N ARG A 141 10.89 -14.85 -0.66
CA ARG A 141 11.18 -16.29 -0.64
C ARG A 141 12.42 -16.63 -1.45
N GLU A 142 12.67 -15.86 -2.50
CA GLU A 142 13.73 -16.13 -3.47
C GLU A 142 15.07 -15.45 -3.13
N SER A 143 15.03 -14.37 -2.33
CA SER A 143 16.23 -13.56 -2.06
C SER A 143 16.27 -13.05 -0.62
N GLU A 144 17.35 -13.38 0.10
CA GLU A 144 17.59 -12.88 1.46
C GLU A 144 17.74 -11.35 1.50
N LYS A 145 18.24 -10.75 0.43
CA LYS A 145 18.28 -9.27 0.28
C LYS A 145 16.90 -8.66 0.43
N PHE A 146 15.93 -9.15 -0.34
CA PHE A 146 14.56 -8.61 -0.30
C PHE A 146 13.84 -9.00 0.98
N LYS A 147 14.11 -10.19 1.51
CA LYS A 147 13.59 -10.60 2.82
C LYS A 147 14.01 -9.62 3.92
N ASN A 148 15.28 -9.22 3.95
CA ASN A 148 15.79 -8.27 4.93
C ASN A 148 15.16 -6.87 4.76
N ILE A 149 15.05 -6.36 3.52
CA ILE A 149 14.43 -5.08 3.21
C ILE A 149 12.98 -5.06 3.68
N PHE A 150 12.18 -6.01 3.24
CA PHE A 150 10.75 -6.02 3.54
C PHE A 150 10.43 -6.38 4.99
N SER A 151 11.25 -7.20 5.67
CA SER A 151 11.09 -7.46 7.10
C SER A 151 11.39 -6.23 7.95
N SER A 152 12.44 -5.48 7.59
CA SER A 152 12.76 -4.19 8.24
C SER A 152 11.65 -3.17 8.04
N LEU A 153 11.16 -3.06 6.79
CA LEU A 153 10.05 -2.16 6.43
C LEU A 153 8.77 -2.51 7.20
N LEU A 154 8.40 -3.79 7.25
CA LEU A 154 7.24 -4.25 8.00
C LEU A 154 7.33 -3.88 9.48
N THR A 155 8.49 -4.09 10.10
CA THR A 155 8.71 -3.71 11.50
C THR A 155 8.54 -2.22 11.72
N LYS A 156 9.02 -1.39 10.79
CA LYS A 156 8.87 0.07 10.83
C LYS A 156 7.40 0.49 10.72
N ILE A 157 6.67 -0.08 9.76
CA ILE A 157 5.25 0.20 9.54
C ILE A 157 4.41 -0.15 10.78
N ILE A 158 4.65 -1.33 11.37
CA ILE A 158 3.92 -1.75 12.57
C ILE A 158 4.16 -0.79 13.74
N LYS A 159 5.40 -0.35 13.94
CA LYS A 159 5.73 0.63 14.99
C LYS A 159 5.04 1.97 14.76
N GLU A 160 5.05 2.49 13.56
CA GLU A 160 4.37 3.75 13.20
C GLU A 160 2.86 3.64 13.44
N ALA A 161 2.22 2.57 12.94
CA ALA A 161 0.79 2.36 13.12
C ALA A 161 0.39 2.26 14.61
N GLN A 162 1.18 1.55 15.43
CA GLN A 162 0.92 1.44 16.88
C GLN A 162 1.13 2.76 17.63
N HIS A 163 2.11 3.56 17.23
CA HIS A 163 2.39 4.86 17.84
C HIS A 163 1.23 5.84 17.61
N GLU A 164 0.73 5.91 16.37
CA GLU A 164 -0.39 6.78 16.03
C GLU A 164 -1.69 6.38 16.73
N THR A 165 -1.98 5.08 16.82
CA THR A 165 -3.17 4.57 17.54
C THR A 165 -3.12 4.92 19.04
N ALA A 166 -1.92 4.98 19.63
CA ALA A 166 -1.74 5.34 21.04
C ALA A 166 -1.89 6.86 21.31
N LEU A 167 -1.77 7.70 20.28
CA LEU A 167 -1.97 9.15 20.40
C LEU A 167 -3.45 9.56 20.28
N ASP A 168 -4.27 8.72 19.64
CA ASP A 168 -5.71 8.97 19.44
C ASP A 168 -6.59 8.38 20.56
N SER A 169 -6.00 7.69 21.54
CA SER A 169 -6.68 7.08 22.69
C SER A 169 -6.48 7.90 23.97
#